data_270157ff360b20323f0f20c0e55b350a
#
_entry.id   270157ff360b20323f0f20c0e55b350a
#
_cell.length_a   1.000
_cell.length_b   1.000
_cell.length_c   1.000
_cell.angle_alpha   90.00
_cell.angle_beta   90.00
_cell.angle_gamma   90.00
#
_symmetry.space_group_name_H-M   'P 1'
#
loop_
_entity.id
_entity.type
_entity.pdbx_description
1 polymer ?
#
loop_
_entity_poly.entity_id
_entity_poly.type
_entity_poly.pdbx_seq_one_letter_code
_entity_poly.pdbx_strand_id
1 'polypeptide(L)'
;MVNINIMEYNFISIEEKWQRYWREKKVYSSSNNSDLPKYYVLDMFPYPSGSGLHVGHPLGYIASDIISRYKRTKGFNVLHPMGFDSFGLPAEQYAIKTGQH
;
A
#
# COMPACT_ATOMS: atom_id res chain seq x y z
N MET A 1 11.90 -39.84 20.61
CA MET A 1 11.04 -38.66 20.41
C MET A 1 11.79 -37.70 19.49
N VAL A 2 11.27 -37.50 18.30
CA VAL A 2 11.86 -36.53 17.36
C VAL A 2 11.41 -35.12 17.81
N ASN A 3 12.36 -34.30 18.29
CA ASN A 3 12.09 -32.91 18.55
C ASN A 3 11.89 -32.20 17.21
N ILE A 4 10.65 -32.04 16.78
CA ILE A 4 10.29 -31.18 15.67
C ILE A 4 10.43 -29.76 16.20
N ASN A 5 11.55 -29.12 15.90
CA ASN A 5 11.73 -27.70 16.09
C ASN A 5 10.78 -27.01 15.11
N ILE A 6 9.56 -26.73 15.53
CA ILE A 6 8.62 -25.90 14.77
C ILE A 6 9.22 -24.50 14.81
N MET A 7 9.87 -24.11 13.71
CA MET A 7 10.28 -22.71 13.54
C MET A 7 9.02 -21.86 13.61
N GLU A 8 8.90 -21.10 14.67
CA GLU A 8 7.79 -20.15 14.84
C GLU A 8 7.84 -19.12 13.69
N TYR A 9 6.75 -19.01 12.94
CA TYR A 9 6.65 -18.09 11.82
C TYR A 9 6.57 -16.65 12.35
N ASN A 10 7.70 -15.95 12.32
CA ASN A 10 7.78 -14.56 12.75
C ASN A 10 7.42 -13.62 11.59
N PHE A 11 6.12 -13.35 11.44
CA PHE A 11 5.61 -12.47 10.38
C PHE A 11 6.11 -11.03 10.52
N ILE A 12 6.31 -10.51 11.73
CA ILE A 12 6.76 -9.13 11.97
C ILE A 12 8.14 -8.91 11.32
N SER A 13 9.11 -9.77 11.62
CA SER A 13 10.46 -9.63 11.07
C SER A 13 10.49 -9.81 9.55
N ILE A 14 9.63 -10.68 9.01
CA ILE A 14 9.49 -10.91 7.58
C ILE A 14 8.91 -9.67 6.88
N GLU A 15 7.85 -9.10 7.44
CA GLU A 15 7.22 -7.88 6.92
C GLU A 15 8.18 -6.70 6.93
N GLU A 16 8.86 -6.45 8.03
CA GLU A 16 9.87 -5.38 8.14
C GLU A 16 11.00 -5.53 7.11
N LYS A 17 11.51 -6.76 6.94
CA LYS A 17 12.53 -7.07 5.94
C LYS A 17 12.06 -6.70 4.54
N TRP A 18 10.87 -7.15 4.14
CA TRP A 18 10.37 -6.94 2.80
C TRP A 18 9.97 -5.50 2.54
N GLN A 19 9.35 -4.81 3.50
CA GLN A 19 9.04 -3.38 3.39
C GLN A 19 10.31 -2.54 3.20
N ARG A 20 11.37 -2.84 3.93
CA ARG A 20 12.68 -2.20 3.75
C ARG A 20 13.24 -2.46 2.36
N TYR A 21 13.27 -3.71 1.93
CA TYR A 21 13.74 -4.10 0.60
C TYR A 21 12.99 -3.37 -0.51
N TRP A 22 11.66 -3.31 -0.44
CA TRP A 22 10.84 -2.63 -1.45
C TRP A 22 11.14 -1.13 -1.54
N ARG A 23 11.34 -0.48 -0.38
CA ARG A 23 11.74 0.94 -0.36
C ARG A 23 13.11 1.18 -0.96
N GLU A 24 14.11 0.41 -0.54
CA GLU A 24 15.50 0.54 -1.02
C GLU A 24 15.64 0.26 -2.51
N LYS A 25 14.96 -0.77 -2.99
CA LYS A 25 15.00 -1.19 -4.40
C LYS A 25 13.98 -0.47 -5.28
N LYS A 26 13.12 0.37 -4.69
CA LYS A 26 12.04 1.07 -5.41
C LYS A 26 11.21 0.14 -6.30
N VAL A 27 10.90 -1.06 -5.79
CA VAL A 27 10.29 -2.16 -6.55
C VAL A 27 8.96 -1.76 -7.21
N TYR A 28 8.23 -0.83 -6.59
CA TYR A 28 6.93 -0.37 -7.06
C TYR A 28 6.96 1.00 -7.75
N SER A 29 8.14 1.52 -8.04
CA SER A 29 8.24 2.76 -8.81
C SER A 29 7.77 2.56 -10.25
N SER A 30 7.23 3.62 -10.85
CA SER A 30 6.95 3.72 -12.27
C SER A 30 7.88 4.75 -12.91
N SER A 31 8.12 4.63 -14.21
CA SER A 31 8.97 5.56 -14.96
C SER A 31 8.18 6.22 -16.10
N ASN A 32 8.39 7.52 -16.27
CA ASN A 32 7.79 8.25 -17.40
C ASN A 32 8.40 7.85 -18.75
N ASN A 33 9.67 7.42 -18.73
CA ASN A 33 10.47 7.11 -19.91
C ASN A 33 10.67 5.58 -20.11
N SER A 34 9.70 4.78 -19.71
CA SER A 34 9.75 3.33 -19.88
C SER A 34 9.20 2.92 -21.23
N ASP A 35 9.87 1.99 -21.92
CA ASP A 35 9.39 1.35 -23.15
C ASP A 35 8.35 0.26 -22.87
N LEU A 36 8.15 -0.11 -21.60
CA LEU A 36 7.14 -1.07 -21.21
C LEU A 36 5.74 -0.48 -21.38
N PRO A 37 4.75 -1.29 -21.74
CA PRO A 37 3.37 -0.83 -21.84
C PRO A 37 2.89 -0.29 -20.49
N LYS A 38 2.25 0.87 -20.53
CA LYS A 38 1.77 1.56 -19.33
C LYS A 38 0.48 0.92 -18.81
N TYR A 39 0.37 0.84 -17.50
CA TYR A 39 -0.85 0.41 -16.82
C TYR A 39 -1.11 1.29 -15.60
N TYR A 40 -2.30 1.85 -15.52
CA TYR A 40 -2.71 2.72 -14.43
C TYR A 40 -3.76 2.02 -13.56
N VAL A 41 -3.50 1.98 -12.26
CA VAL A 41 -4.44 1.45 -11.26
C VAL A 41 -4.79 2.59 -10.34
N LEU A 42 -6.06 2.97 -10.30
CA LEU A 42 -6.56 4.04 -9.44
C LEU A 42 -7.42 3.46 -8.33
N ASP A 43 -7.14 3.91 -7.11
CA ASP A 43 -7.95 3.66 -5.93
C ASP A 43 -8.56 4.95 -5.40
N MET A 44 -9.62 4.80 -4.61
CA MET A 44 -10.18 5.89 -3.82
C MET A 44 -9.31 6.12 -2.59
N PHE A 45 -8.70 7.30 -2.48
CA PHE A 45 -7.88 7.65 -1.33
C PHE A 45 -8.73 7.85 -0.07
N PRO A 46 -8.29 7.35 1.10
CA PRO A 46 -9.02 7.54 2.34
C PRO A 46 -8.90 8.98 2.84
N TYR A 47 -9.98 9.47 3.46
CA TYR A 47 -9.92 10.69 4.25
C TYR A 47 -9.20 10.44 5.58
N PRO A 48 -8.33 11.33 6.05
CA PRO A 48 -7.78 11.29 7.41
C PRO A 48 -8.80 11.85 8.42
N SER A 49 -9.99 11.23 8.47
CA SER A 49 -11.13 11.68 9.27
C SER A 49 -11.32 10.89 10.58
N GLY A 50 -10.38 10.00 10.90
CA GLY A 50 -10.42 9.14 12.08
C GLY A 50 -9.06 8.56 12.42
N SER A 51 -9.01 7.81 13.52
CA SER A 51 -7.76 7.24 14.05
C SER A 51 -7.23 6.04 13.24
N GLY A 52 -7.88 5.64 12.17
CA GLY A 52 -7.45 4.52 11.34
C GLY A 52 -8.43 4.21 10.21
N LEU A 53 -8.15 3.11 9.51
CA LEU A 53 -8.99 2.62 8.43
C LEU A 53 -10.03 1.62 8.96
N HIS A 54 -11.20 1.59 8.36
CA HIS A 54 -12.20 0.56 8.62
C HIS A 54 -12.07 -0.60 7.61
N VAL A 55 -12.72 -1.72 7.89
CA VAL A 55 -12.62 -2.96 7.08
C VAL A 55 -13.06 -2.80 5.61
N GLY A 56 -13.85 -1.79 5.29
CA GLY A 56 -14.24 -1.49 3.92
C GLY A 56 -13.08 -0.97 3.04
N HIS A 57 -12.10 -0.30 3.63
CA HIS A 57 -10.94 0.20 2.90
C HIS A 57 -10.07 -0.93 2.33
N PRO A 58 -9.67 -1.95 3.12
CA PRO A 58 -8.87 -3.06 2.58
C PRO A 58 -9.54 -3.81 1.44
N LEU A 59 -10.86 -3.85 1.39
CA LEU A 59 -11.59 -4.55 0.34
C LEU A 59 -11.21 -4.05 -1.07
N GLY A 60 -11.20 -2.73 -1.27
CA GLY A 60 -10.78 -2.12 -2.54
C GLY A 60 -9.26 -2.20 -2.73
N TYR A 61 -8.50 -1.81 -1.70
CA TYR A 61 -7.04 -1.70 -1.78
C TYR A 61 -6.33 -3.03 -2.01
N ILE A 62 -6.83 -4.13 -1.46
CA ILE A 62 -6.29 -5.46 -1.72
C ILE A 62 -6.51 -5.86 -3.17
N ALA A 63 -7.69 -5.62 -3.72
CA ALA A 63 -8.00 -5.97 -5.11
C ALA A 63 -7.11 -5.22 -6.11
N SER A 64 -6.97 -3.91 -5.94
CA SER A 64 -6.13 -3.06 -6.78
C SER A 64 -4.63 -3.38 -6.63
N ASP A 65 -4.16 -3.68 -5.42
CA ASP A 65 -2.78 -4.10 -5.17
C ASP A 65 -2.45 -5.43 -5.86
N ILE A 66 -3.35 -6.41 -5.79
CA ILE A 66 -3.20 -7.71 -6.50
C ILE A 66 -3.07 -7.49 -8.00
N ILE A 67 -3.97 -6.69 -8.60
CA ILE A 67 -3.92 -6.39 -10.03
C ILE A 67 -2.63 -5.65 -10.40
N SER A 68 -2.24 -4.67 -9.61
CA SER A 68 -1.02 -3.90 -9.80
C SER A 68 0.22 -4.80 -9.80
N ARG A 69 0.36 -5.68 -8.82
CA ARG A 69 1.45 -6.66 -8.73
C ARG A 69 1.44 -7.63 -9.90
N TYR A 70 0.27 -8.17 -10.24
CA TYR A 70 0.12 -9.07 -11.38
C TYR A 70 0.57 -8.40 -12.69
N LYS A 71 0.16 -7.17 -12.94
CA LYS A 71 0.57 -6.43 -14.15
C LYS A 71 2.08 -6.16 -14.20
N ARG A 72 2.72 -5.87 -13.04
CA ARG A 72 4.19 -5.76 -12.97
C ARG A 72 4.87 -7.07 -13.36
N THR A 73 4.40 -8.21 -12.86
CA THR A 73 4.96 -9.52 -13.23
C THR A 73 4.76 -9.85 -14.71
N LYS A 74 3.78 -9.23 -15.36
CA LYS A 74 3.54 -9.34 -16.82
C LYS A 74 4.36 -8.34 -17.64
N GLY A 75 5.24 -7.58 -17.05
CA GLY A 75 6.12 -6.65 -17.76
C GLY A 75 5.49 -5.30 -18.08
N PHE A 76 4.48 -4.87 -17.36
CA PHE A 76 3.93 -3.52 -17.50
C PHE A 76 4.66 -2.52 -16.58
N ASN A 77 4.78 -1.28 -17.05
CA ASN A 77 5.14 -0.14 -16.22
C ASN A 77 3.88 0.35 -15.50
N VAL A 78 3.74 -0.03 -14.24
CA VAL A 78 2.49 0.18 -13.50
C VAL A 78 2.60 1.40 -12.59
N LEU A 79 1.68 2.35 -12.77
CA LEU A 79 1.43 3.44 -11.83
C LEU A 79 0.24 3.06 -10.94
N HIS A 80 0.50 2.90 -9.65
CA HIS A 80 -0.51 2.66 -8.61
C HIS A 80 -0.27 3.65 -7.46
N PRO A 81 -0.77 4.88 -7.58
CA PRO A 81 -0.60 5.90 -6.54
C PRO A 81 -1.50 5.61 -5.35
N MET A 82 -1.01 5.96 -4.16
CA MET A 82 -1.76 5.93 -2.92
C MET A 82 -1.37 7.15 -2.06
N GLY A 83 -2.31 7.63 -1.28
CA GLY A 83 -2.11 8.75 -0.38
C GLY A 83 -3.35 8.97 0.48
N PHE A 84 -3.50 10.19 1.00
CA PHE A 84 -4.69 10.61 1.74
C PHE A 84 -5.40 11.73 1.00
N ASP A 85 -6.73 11.67 0.97
CA ASP A 85 -7.56 12.79 0.55
C ASP A 85 -7.66 13.78 1.73
N SER A 86 -6.65 14.66 1.82
CA SER A 86 -6.42 15.50 3.00
C SER A 86 -7.20 16.83 2.96
N PHE A 87 -7.92 17.11 1.87
CA PHE A 87 -8.70 18.33 1.71
C PHE A 87 -10.19 18.03 1.87
N GLY A 88 -10.86 18.93 2.57
CA GLY A 88 -12.30 18.88 2.76
C GLY A 88 -12.72 18.73 4.22
N LEU A 89 -14.00 18.97 4.44
CA LEU A 89 -14.60 19.11 5.76
C LEU A 89 -14.32 17.95 6.74
N PRO A 90 -14.37 16.67 6.34
CA PRO A 90 -14.10 15.57 7.28
C PRO A 90 -12.67 15.59 7.83
N ALA A 91 -11.69 15.87 7.00
CA ALA A 91 -10.28 15.96 7.41
C ALA A 91 -10.04 17.20 8.29
N GLU A 92 -10.59 18.34 7.91
CA GLU A 92 -10.49 19.59 8.66
C GLU A 92 -11.11 19.49 10.06
N GLN A 93 -12.30 18.93 10.16
CA GLN A 93 -12.97 18.72 11.46
C GLN A 93 -12.19 17.79 12.37
N TYR A 94 -11.60 16.73 11.82
CA TYR A 94 -10.76 15.81 12.58
C TYR A 94 -9.47 16.51 13.06
N ALA A 95 -8.82 17.27 12.20
CA ALA A 95 -7.63 18.06 12.54
C ALA A 95 -7.90 19.07 13.67
N ILE A 96 -9.01 19.81 13.57
CA ILE A 96 -9.43 20.76 14.61
C ILE A 96 -9.68 20.02 15.93
N LYS A 97 -10.40 18.91 15.89
CA LYS A 97 -10.74 18.13 17.09
C LYS A 97 -9.54 17.52 17.79
N THR A 98 -8.53 17.12 17.02
CA THR A 98 -7.35 16.41 17.54
C THR A 98 -6.11 17.30 17.70
N GLY A 99 -6.15 18.53 17.20
CA GLY A 99 -5.00 19.44 17.20
C GLY A 99 -3.88 19.02 16.23
N GLN A 100 -4.21 18.23 15.21
CA GLN A 100 -3.26 17.79 14.19
C GLN A 100 -3.33 18.71 12.95
N HIS A 101 -2.21 18.78 12.23
CA HIS A 101 -2.09 19.49 10.96
C HIS A 101 -2.07 18.52 9.80
#